data_da4072ea74b646a13054a8f19e09992f
#
_entry.id   da4072ea74b646a13054a8f19e09992f
#
_cell.length_a   1.000
_cell.length_b   1.000
_cell.length_c   1.000
_cell.angle_alpha   90.00
_cell.angle_beta   90.00
_cell.angle_gamma   90.00
#
_symmetry.space_group_name_H-M   'P 1'
#
loop_
_entity.id
_entity.type
_entity.pdbx_description
1 polymer ?
#
loop_
_entity_poly.entity_id
_entity_poly.type
_entity_poly.pdbx_seq_one_letter_code
_entity_poly.pdbx_strand_id
1 'polypeptide(L)'
;MSSINPSDEAIRQFSDEAVDSKPIIMVNLLKFREVADYGDGRNSGVSGHQAYARYSKAAIPLVWEVGGQVLWFGKVRSTFIAPDGESWDEAALVLYPNRAAFLRMVTSPVYQQAMPHRTAALADSRLIETQAKRLPKAVLALARGVVRLKGLVLPRIR
;
A
#
# COMPACT_ATOMS: atom_id res chain seq x y z
N MET A 1 7.46 -13.36 11.29
CA MET A 1 8.55 -12.35 11.20
C MET A 1 7.95 -11.05 10.74
N SER A 2 8.15 -9.95 11.46
CA SER A 2 7.73 -8.61 11.04
C SER A 2 8.68 -8.10 9.94
N SER A 3 8.13 -7.38 8.96
CA SER A 3 8.89 -6.75 7.88
C SER A 3 8.41 -5.32 7.69
N ILE A 4 9.31 -4.36 7.81
CA ILE A 4 8.98 -2.94 7.72
C ILE A 4 9.57 -2.32 6.46
N ASN A 5 10.84 -2.65 6.17
CA ASN A 5 11.59 -2.14 5.04
C ASN A 5 11.92 -3.28 4.07
N PRO A 6 12.08 -2.99 2.77
CA PRO A 6 12.52 -4.00 1.81
C PRO A 6 13.95 -4.46 2.13
N SER A 7 14.27 -5.71 1.82
CA SER A 7 15.64 -6.19 1.81
C SER A 7 16.41 -5.66 0.59
N ASP A 8 17.74 -5.64 0.65
CA ASP A 8 18.58 -5.24 -0.50
C ASP A 8 18.33 -6.12 -1.73
N GLU A 9 18.03 -7.40 -1.51
CA GLU A 9 17.67 -8.33 -2.57
C GLU A 9 16.34 -7.96 -3.23
N ALA A 10 15.32 -7.64 -2.44
CA ALA A 10 14.03 -7.19 -2.96
C ALA A 10 14.15 -5.89 -3.76
N ILE A 11 15.02 -4.96 -3.31
CA ILE A 11 15.29 -3.71 -4.05
C ILE A 11 15.97 -4.03 -5.38
N ARG A 12 16.98 -4.91 -5.41
CA ARG A 12 17.67 -5.29 -6.65
C ARG A 12 16.71 -5.93 -7.64
N GLN A 13 15.98 -6.97 -7.24
CA GLN A 13 15.00 -7.65 -8.10
C GLN A 13 13.97 -6.69 -8.68
N PHE A 14 13.44 -5.80 -7.83
CA PHE A 14 12.45 -4.82 -8.26
C PHE A 14 13.04 -3.82 -9.28
N SER A 15 14.31 -3.44 -9.12
CA SER A 15 15.01 -2.51 -10.02
C SER A 15 15.37 -3.16 -11.36
N ASP A 16 15.83 -4.40 -11.35
CA ASP A 16 16.24 -5.13 -12.58
C ASP A 16 15.04 -5.40 -13.51
N GLU A 17 13.87 -5.58 -12.94
CA GLU A 17 12.63 -5.81 -13.68
C GLU A 17 11.89 -4.50 -14.06
N ALA A 18 12.46 -3.33 -13.78
CA ALA A 18 11.81 -2.03 -13.98
C ALA A 18 11.58 -1.63 -15.46
N VAL A 19 11.95 -2.49 -16.41
CA VAL A 19 11.77 -2.27 -17.86
C VAL A 19 10.30 -2.35 -18.28
N ASP A 20 9.40 -2.92 -17.47
CA ASP A 20 7.97 -2.98 -17.82
C ASP A 20 7.32 -1.58 -17.66
N SER A 21 6.79 -1.06 -18.77
CA SER A 21 6.10 0.23 -18.84
C SER A 21 4.63 0.17 -18.37
N LYS A 22 4.15 -0.99 -17.89
CA LYS A 22 2.75 -1.16 -17.49
C LYS A 22 2.46 -0.56 -16.12
N PRO A 23 1.23 -0.07 -15.93
CA PRO A 23 0.78 0.37 -14.61
C PRO A 23 0.83 -0.76 -13.57
N ILE A 24 1.27 -0.40 -12.37
CA ILE A 24 1.28 -1.29 -11.21
C ILE A 24 0.40 -0.72 -10.10
N ILE A 25 -0.16 -1.60 -9.28
CA ILE A 25 -0.85 -1.23 -8.05
C ILE A 25 -0.09 -1.83 -6.88
N MET A 26 0.37 -0.96 -5.99
CA MET A 26 1.00 -1.35 -4.74
C MET A 26 -0.06 -1.52 -3.66
N VAL A 27 -0.22 -2.76 -3.17
CA VAL A 27 -1.07 -3.08 -2.03
C VAL A 27 -0.26 -2.88 -0.77
N ASN A 28 -0.72 -2.00 0.10
CA ASN A 28 -0.12 -1.75 1.40
C ASN A 28 -0.98 -2.36 2.49
N LEU A 29 -0.37 -3.12 3.39
CA LEU A 29 -0.96 -3.52 4.66
C LEU A 29 -0.08 -2.95 5.78
N LEU A 30 -0.70 -2.27 6.73
CA LEU A 30 0.00 -1.49 7.75
C LEU A 30 -0.46 -1.93 9.14
N LYS A 31 0.51 -2.25 10.00
CA LYS A 31 0.32 -2.48 11.42
C LYS A 31 1.14 -1.46 12.20
N PHE A 32 0.47 -0.65 12.99
CA PHE A 32 1.14 0.43 13.73
C PHE A 32 1.66 -0.04 15.07
N ARG A 33 2.72 0.61 15.52
CA ARG A 33 3.15 0.57 16.92
C ARG A 33 2.20 1.43 17.77
N GLU A 34 2.00 1.05 19.01
CA GLU A 34 1.30 1.88 19.98
C GLU A 34 2.07 3.19 20.21
N VAL A 35 3.38 3.08 20.43
CA VAL A 35 4.33 4.19 20.54
C VAL A 35 5.36 4.08 19.42
N ALA A 36 5.58 5.15 18.67
CA ALA A 36 6.56 5.19 17.60
C ALA A 36 7.99 5.03 18.15
N ASP A 37 8.79 4.22 17.46
CA ASP A 37 10.18 3.91 17.82
C ASP A 37 11.16 4.46 16.79
N TYR A 38 11.76 5.59 17.08
CA TYR A 38 12.80 6.20 16.23
C TYR A 38 14.19 5.65 16.46
N GLY A 39 14.37 4.74 17.44
CA GLY A 39 15.66 4.13 17.73
C GLY A 39 16.69 5.04 18.44
N ASP A 40 16.40 6.34 18.56
CA ASP A 40 17.28 7.35 19.16
C ASP A 40 16.64 8.11 20.32
N GLY A 41 15.53 7.59 20.83
CA GLY A 41 14.76 8.19 21.92
C GLY A 41 13.99 9.45 21.53
N ARG A 42 14.04 9.89 20.26
CA ARG A 42 13.23 11.02 19.80
C ARG A 42 11.75 10.66 19.79
N ASN A 43 10.94 11.59 20.26
CA ASN A 43 9.48 11.51 20.21
C ASN A 43 8.84 10.39 21.03
N SER A 44 9.41 10.06 22.20
CA SER A 44 8.70 9.28 23.18
C SER A 44 7.32 9.90 23.45
N GLY A 45 6.26 9.09 23.36
CA GLY A 45 4.87 9.56 23.50
C GLY A 45 4.15 9.89 22.19
N VAL A 46 4.82 9.85 21.03
CA VAL A 46 4.18 9.93 19.71
C VAL A 46 3.68 8.55 19.32
N SER A 47 2.39 8.42 18.96
CA SER A 47 1.86 7.13 18.50
C SER A 47 2.38 6.77 17.12
N GLY A 48 2.34 5.45 16.78
CA GLY A 48 2.66 4.99 15.43
C GLY A 48 1.82 5.67 14.37
N HIS A 49 0.53 5.85 14.60
CA HIS A 49 -0.37 6.59 13.72
C HIS A 49 0.07 8.04 13.46
N GLN A 50 0.48 8.75 14.52
CA GLN A 50 0.95 10.12 14.40
C GLN A 50 2.28 10.21 13.63
N ALA A 51 3.19 9.26 13.87
CA ALA A 51 4.43 9.17 13.11
C ALA A 51 4.17 8.87 11.63
N TYR A 52 3.26 7.93 11.34
CA TYR A 52 2.87 7.61 9.96
C TYR A 52 2.20 8.79 9.25
N ALA A 53 1.40 9.59 9.96
CA ALA A 53 0.82 10.80 9.40
C ALA A 53 1.89 11.81 8.96
N ARG A 54 3.02 11.93 9.69
CA ARG A 54 4.16 12.75 9.28
C ARG A 54 4.79 12.23 7.99
N TYR A 55 4.98 10.91 7.88
CA TYR A 55 5.44 10.29 6.64
C TYR A 55 4.47 10.55 5.48
N SER A 56 3.18 10.29 5.67
CA SER A 56 2.16 10.44 4.63
C SER A 56 2.06 11.87 4.10
N LYS A 57 2.24 12.87 4.96
CA LYS A 57 2.25 14.28 4.56
C LYS A 57 3.33 14.59 3.53
N ALA A 58 4.48 13.93 3.61
CA ALA A 58 5.55 14.06 2.63
C ALA A 58 5.37 13.12 1.43
N ALA A 59 4.94 11.88 1.67
CA ALA A 59 4.88 10.84 0.64
C ALA A 59 3.72 11.02 -0.35
N ILE A 60 2.53 11.45 0.09
CA ILE A 60 1.36 11.59 -0.79
C ILE A 60 1.58 12.58 -1.94
N PRO A 61 2.14 13.78 -1.73
CA PRO A 61 2.47 14.68 -2.85
C PRO A 61 3.43 14.04 -3.85
N LEU A 62 4.44 13.30 -3.38
CA LEU A 62 5.41 12.63 -4.25
C LEU A 62 4.76 11.53 -5.10
N VAL A 63 3.74 10.83 -4.58
CA VAL A 63 2.94 9.89 -5.39
C VAL A 63 2.36 10.61 -6.60
N TRP A 64 1.78 11.78 -6.42
CA TRP A 64 1.19 12.55 -7.52
C TRP A 64 2.25 13.11 -8.47
N GLU A 65 3.39 13.57 -7.97
CA GLU A 65 4.50 14.08 -8.80
C GLU A 65 5.02 13.06 -9.80
N VAL A 66 5.03 11.77 -9.43
CA VAL A 66 5.45 10.69 -10.34
C VAL A 66 4.30 10.17 -11.21
N GLY A 67 3.11 10.80 -11.16
CA GLY A 67 1.91 10.41 -11.90
C GLY A 67 1.14 9.27 -11.26
N GLY A 68 1.39 8.98 -9.99
CA GLY A 68 0.66 7.97 -9.22
C GLY A 68 -0.65 8.50 -8.64
N GLN A 69 -1.43 7.61 -8.05
CA GLN A 69 -2.72 7.92 -7.43
C GLN A 69 -3.03 6.97 -6.29
N VAL A 70 -3.48 7.49 -5.16
CA VAL A 70 -4.10 6.68 -4.11
C VAL A 70 -5.51 6.31 -4.58
N LEU A 71 -5.71 5.02 -4.91
CA LEU A 71 -6.99 4.52 -5.42
C LEU A 71 -7.98 4.27 -4.29
N TRP A 72 -7.48 3.80 -3.17
CA TRP A 72 -8.28 3.47 -2.01
C TRP A 72 -7.40 3.45 -0.76
N PHE A 73 -8.00 3.84 0.36
CA PHE A 73 -7.39 3.76 1.69
C PHE A 73 -8.48 3.47 2.70
N GLY A 74 -8.22 2.57 3.64
CA GLY A 74 -9.23 2.21 4.62
C GLY A 74 -8.66 1.55 5.88
N LYS A 75 -9.42 1.70 6.96
CA LYS A 75 -9.18 0.98 8.23
C LYS A 75 -9.59 -0.47 8.07
N VAL A 76 -8.72 -1.39 8.48
CA VAL A 76 -9.04 -2.82 8.58
C VAL A 76 -9.92 -3.02 9.82
N ARG A 77 -11.06 -3.69 9.64
CA ARG A 77 -12.01 -3.97 10.73
C ARG A 77 -11.84 -5.37 11.31
N SER A 78 -11.45 -6.32 10.47
CA SER A 78 -11.19 -7.70 10.89
C SER A 78 -10.38 -8.40 9.81
N THR A 79 -9.63 -9.41 10.22
CA THR A 79 -8.94 -10.35 9.32
C THR A 79 -9.77 -11.63 9.30
N PHE A 80 -10.44 -11.90 8.18
CA PHE A 80 -11.37 -13.05 8.08
C PHE A 80 -10.66 -14.35 7.74
N ILE A 81 -9.60 -14.28 6.92
CA ILE A 81 -8.72 -15.43 6.59
C ILE A 81 -7.27 -14.95 6.69
N ALA A 82 -6.53 -15.47 7.62
CA ALA A 82 -5.10 -15.25 7.81
C ALA A 82 -4.53 -16.29 8.78
N PRO A 83 -3.20 -16.44 8.86
CA PRO A 83 -2.56 -17.16 9.94
C PRO A 83 -2.92 -16.60 11.33
N ASP A 84 -2.86 -17.47 12.33
CA ASP A 84 -3.13 -17.07 13.71
C ASP A 84 -2.25 -15.89 14.14
N GLY A 85 -2.86 -14.88 14.74
CA GLY A 85 -2.18 -13.68 15.23
C GLY A 85 -1.86 -12.62 14.17
N GLU A 86 -2.15 -12.87 12.88
CA GLU A 86 -2.01 -11.85 11.86
C GLU A 86 -3.16 -10.84 11.93
N SER A 87 -2.82 -9.57 12.07
CA SER A 87 -3.77 -8.47 12.09
C SER A 87 -3.15 -7.21 11.50
N TRP A 88 -3.99 -6.38 10.89
CA TRP A 88 -3.61 -5.14 10.24
C TRP A 88 -4.52 -4.02 10.72
N ASP A 89 -4.01 -2.79 10.76
CA ASP A 89 -4.77 -1.61 11.15
C ASP A 89 -5.35 -0.88 9.96
N GLU A 90 -4.55 -0.73 8.90
CA GLU A 90 -4.93 -0.03 7.68
C GLU A 90 -4.44 -0.75 6.43
N ALA A 91 -5.15 -0.52 5.32
CA ALA A 91 -4.78 -0.98 4.01
C ALA A 91 -4.95 0.14 2.97
N ALA A 92 -4.08 0.15 1.95
CA ALA A 92 -4.14 1.11 0.85
C ALA A 92 -3.81 0.46 -0.50
N LEU A 93 -4.41 0.99 -1.56
CA LEU A 93 -4.10 0.67 -2.94
C LEU A 93 -3.56 1.93 -3.61
N VAL A 94 -2.33 1.88 -4.09
CA VAL A 94 -1.67 3.00 -4.73
C VAL A 94 -1.24 2.61 -6.13
N LEU A 95 -1.79 3.29 -7.14
CA LEU A 95 -1.46 3.12 -8.55
C LEU A 95 -0.19 3.93 -8.87
N TYR A 96 0.70 3.33 -9.64
CA TYR A 96 1.81 4.02 -10.31
C TYR A 96 1.77 3.72 -11.79
N PRO A 97 2.20 4.68 -12.66
CA PRO A 97 2.26 4.46 -14.11
C PRO A 97 3.11 3.26 -14.52
N ASN A 98 4.17 3.00 -13.76
CA ASN A 98 5.07 1.86 -13.93
C ASN A 98 6.01 1.75 -12.72
N ARG A 99 6.82 0.68 -12.65
CA ARG A 99 7.84 0.48 -11.61
C ARG A 99 8.86 1.62 -11.53
N ALA A 100 9.28 2.15 -12.68
CA ALA A 100 10.25 3.24 -12.73
C ALA A 100 9.73 4.52 -12.04
N ALA A 101 8.43 4.82 -12.17
CA ALA A 101 7.79 5.93 -11.46
C ALA A 101 7.83 5.72 -9.93
N PHE A 102 7.50 4.51 -9.47
CA PHE A 102 7.61 4.16 -8.06
C PHE A 102 9.05 4.29 -7.56
N LEU A 103 10.04 3.76 -8.29
CA LEU A 103 11.46 3.84 -7.92
C LEU A 103 11.93 5.29 -7.85
N ARG A 104 11.58 6.15 -8.82
CA ARG A 104 11.91 7.58 -8.76
C ARG A 104 11.40 8.24 -7.49
N MET A 105 10.17 7.89 -7.07
CA MET A 105 9.60 8.43 -5.84
C MET A 105 10.41 7.97 -4.62
N VAL A 106 10.58 6.65 -4.45
CA VAL A 106 11.20 6.10 -3.23
C VAL A 106 12.68 6.43 -3.11
N THR A 107 13.37 6.72 -4.22
CA THR A 107 14.77 7.15 -4.21
C THR A 107 14.94 8.66 -4.10
N SER A 108 13.86 9.44 -4.13
CA SER A 108 13.94 10.90 -4.01
C SER A 108 14.44 11.32 -2.62
N PRO A 109 15.23 12.41 -2.52
CA PRO A 109 15.74 12.90 -1.23
C PRO A 109 14.61 13.20 -0.23
N VAL A 110 13.50 13.76 -0.69
CA VAL A 110 12.35 14.10 0.15
C VAL A 110 11.70 12.85 0.73
N TYR A 111 11.55 11.79 -0.08
CA TYR A 111 11.02 10.51 0.41
C TYR A 111 11.96 9.89 1.44
N GLN A 112 13.26 9.89 1.17
CA GLN A 112 14.27 9.32 2.07
C GLN A 112 14.32 10.06 3.42
N GLN A 113 14.11 11.37 3.44
CA GLN A 113 13.99 12.16 4.67
C GLN A 113 12.72 11.82 5.47
N ALA A 114 11.66 11.38 4.80
CA ALA A 114 10.41 10.98 5.46
C ALA A 114 10.42 9.52 5.96
N MET A 115 11.28 8.67 5.40
CA MET A 115 11.36 7.22 5.74
C MET A 115 11.52 6.91 7.22
N PRO A 116 12.31 7.65 8.01
CA PRO A 116 12.40 7.41 9.45
C PRO A 116 11.06 7.47 10.16
N HIS A 117 10.13 8.32 9.73
CA HIS A 117 8.79 8.40 10.30
C HIS A 117 7.96 7.14 9.99
N ARG A 118 8.09 6.58 8.77
CA ARG A 118 7.44 5.31 8.40
C ARG A 118 8.01 4.14 9.21
N THR A 119 9.33 4.04 9.30
CA THR A 119 10.01 2.98 10.05
C THR A 119 9.66 3.02 11.52
N ALA A 120 9.67 4.21 12.13
CA ALA A 120 9.29 4.39 13.53
C ALA A 120 7.82 4.05 13.82
N ALA A 121 6.93 4.30 12.86
CA ALA A 121 5.50 4.13 12.99
C ALA A 121 5.05 2.66 13.02
N LEU A 122 5.71 1.79 12.25
CA LEU A 122 5.19 0.47 11.91
C LEU A 122 5.77 -0.64 12.78
N ALA A 123 4.88 -1.51 13.27
CA ALA A 123 5.23 -2.78 13.90
C ALA A 123 5.43 -3.88 12.83
N ASP A 124 4.64 -3.83 11.75
CA ASP A 124 4.75 -4.70 10.59
C ASP A 124 4.16 -4.02 9.35
N SER A 125 4.57 -4.46 8.17
CA SER A 125 3.98 -3.99 6.91
C SER A 125 4.12 -5.01 5.79
N ARG A 126 3.22 -4.92 4.82
CA ARG A 126 3.37 -5.57 3.51
C ARG A 126 3.23 -4.52 2.44
N LEU A 127 4.11 -4.60 1.45
CA LEU A 127 4.04 -3.81 0.24
C LEU A 127 4.15 -4.77 -0.93
N ILE A 128 3.02 -5.01 -1.59
CA ILE A 128 2.89 -6.07 -2.59
C ILE A 128 2.57 -5.42 -3.93
N GLU A 129 3.41 -5.65 -4.92
CA GLU A 129 3.13 -5.24 -6.28
C GLU A 129 2.08 -6.14 -6.91
N THR A 130 1.14 -5.53 -7.61
CA THR A 130 0.13 -6.22 -8.39
C THR A 130 -0.04 -5.56 -9.76
N GLN A 131 -0.42 -6.35 -10.74
CA GLN A 131 -0.81 -5.88 -12.08
C GLN A 131 -2.28 -6.19 -12.32
N ALA A 132 -3.01 -5.23 -12.92
CA ALA A 132 -4.39 -5.44 -13.25
C ALA A 132 -4.53 -6.54 -14.33
N LYS A 133 -5.28 -7.59 -14.03
CA LYS A 133 -5.71 -8.57 -15.03
C LYS A 133 -6.97 -8.05 -15.73
N ARG A 134 -6.94 -7.98 -17.04
CA ARG A 134 -8.16 -7.69 -17.82
C ARG A 134 -9.06 -8.92 -17.79
N LEU A 135 -10.16 -8.84 -17.07
CA LEU A 135 -11.22 -9.83 -17.20
C LEU A 135 -11.85 -9.68 -18.60
N PRO A 136 -12.04 -10.78 -19.35
CA PRO A 136 -12.72 -10.73 -20.64
C PRO A 136 -14.09 -10.07 -20.47
N LYS A 137 -14.44 -9.12 -21.36
CA LYS A 137 -15.75 -8.42 -21.30
C LYS A 137 -16.93 -9.38 -21.30
N ALA A 138 -16.79 -10.54 -21.96
CA ALA A 138 -17.77 -11.61 -21.96
C ALA A 138 -18.04 -12.18 -20.55
N VAL A 139 -17.02 -12.38 -19.74
CA VAL A 139 -17.17 -12.88 -18.34
C VAL A 139 -17.92 -11.86 -17.48
N LEU A 140 -17.60 -10.56 -17.63
CA LEU A 140 -18.30 -9.49 -16.92
C LEU A 140 -19.76 -9.34 -17.37
N ALA A 141 -20.03 -9.52 -18.67
CA ALA A 141 -21.40 -9.47 -19.23
C ALA A 141 -22.24 -10.67 -18.74
N LEU A 142 -21.65 -11.87 -18.74
CA LEU A 142 -22.31 -13.09 -18.20
C LEU A 142 -22.64 -12.92 -16.71
N ALA A 143 -21.68 -12.46 -15.89
CA ALA A 143 -21.89 -12.24 -14.47
C ALA A 143 -23.02 -11.24 -14.22
N ARG A 144 -23.08 -10.14 -14.97
CA ARG A 144 -24.16 -9.13 -14.90
C ARG A 144 -25.51 -9.69 -15.36
N GLY A 145 -25.54 -10.53 -16.39
CA GLY A 145 -26.75 -11.21 -16.89
C GLY A 145 -27.32 -12.19 -15.87
N VAL A 146 -26.48 -13.05 -15.28
CA VAL A 146 -26.89 -14.02 -14.25
C VAL A 146 -27.43 -13.34 -13.00
N VAL A 147 -26.81 -12.23 -12.56
CA VAL A 147 -27.28 -11.44 -11.39
C VAL A 147 -28.65 -10.80 -11.66
N ARG A 148 -28.87 -10.28 -12.88
CA ARG A 148 -30.18 -9.72 -13.27
C ARG A 148 -31.28 -10.79 -13.32
N LEU A 149 -31.00 -11.97 -13.88
CA LEU A 149 -31.96 -13.07 -13.97
C LEU A 149 -32.35 -13.66 -12.60
N LYS A 150 -31.44 -13.60 -11.61
CA LYS A 150 -31.70 -14.09 -10.26
C LYS A 150 -32.35 -13.05 -9.32
N GLY A 151 -32.65 -11.84 -9.80
CA GLY A 151 -33.26 -10.78 -8.99
C GLY A 151 -32.41 -10.27 -7.83
N LEU A 152 -31.10 -10.57 -7.81
CA LEU A 152 -30.18 -10.07 -6.80
C LEU A 152 -29.85 -8.61 -7.12
N VAL A 153 -30.56 -7.70 -6.50
CA VAL A 153 -30.17 -6.29 -6.47
C VAL A 153 -28.99 -6.18 -5.50
N LEU A 154 -27.79 -6.03 -6.03
CA LEU A 154 -26.63 -5.68 -5.20
C LEU A 154 -26.89 -4.28 -4.61
N PRO A 155 -26.73 -4.10 -3.28
CA PRO A 155 -26.88 -2.77 -2.68
C PRO A 155 -25.85 -1.82 -3.31
N ARG A 156 -26.31 -0.64 -3.74
CA ARG A 156 -25.38 0.43 -4.17
C ARG A 156 -24.52 0.80 -2.98
N ILE A 157 -23.21 0.57 -3.12
CA ILE A 157 -22.22 1.13 -2.20
C ILE A 157 -22.24 2.65 -2.46
N ARG A 158 -22.72 3.40 -1.48
CA ARG A 158 -22.63 4.87 -1.45
C ARG A 158 -21.27 5.27 -0.92
#